data_f5f86b69ae2d7c5ecde3a9dc2ed3a55e
#
_entry.id   f5f86b69ae2d7c5ecde3a9dc2ed3a55e
#
_cell.length_a   1.000
_cell.length_b   1.000
_cell.length_c   1.000
_cell.angle_alpha   90.00
_cell.angle_beta   90.00
_cell.angle_gamma   90.00
#
_symmetry.space_group_name_H-M   'P 1'
#
loop_
_entity.id
_entity.type
_entity.pdbx_description
1 polymer ?
#
loop_
_entity_poly.entity_id
_entity_poly.type
_entity_poly.pdbx_seq_one_letter_code
_entity_poly.pdbx_strand_id
1 'polypeptide(L)'
;MKAGKQRIPEITDIILERIIKRDFRDNFTQVKNKLKQIKSDSEIGRNRISADVLKLANGNLKAVEKYIELSNIDFRDVISLAENPRCSKLGFEAMEKPGIEKVFLEDWKEYTEWLNK
;
A
#
# COMPACT_ATOMS: atom_id res chain seq x y z
N MET A 1 -11.80 -6.74 -20.48
CA MET A 1 -10.50 -6.63 -19.79
C MET A 1 -10.15 -7.96 -19.14
N LYS A 2 -8.94 -8.41 -19.34
CA LYS A 2 -8.52 -9.65 -18.70
C LYS A 2 -8.42 -9.45 -17.20
N ALA A 3 -8.98 -10.37 -16.43
CA ALA A 3 -9.03 -10.29 -14.97
C ALA A 3 -7.65 -10.21 -14.31
N GLY A 4 -6.59 -10.58 -15.02
CA GLY A 4 -5.24 -10.56 -14.47
C GLY A 4 -4.46 -9.27 -14.65
N LYS A 5 -5.04 -8.27 -15.28
CA LYS A 5 -4.32 -7.01 -15.52
C LYS A 5 -4.35 -6.14 -14.28
N GLN A 6 -3.30 -6.23 -13.48
CA GLN A 6 -3.17 -5.41 -12.28
C GLN A 6 -2.88 -3.96 -12.63
N ARG A 7 -3.55 -3.07 -11.91
CA ARG A 7 -3.22 -1.66 -11.92
C ARG A 7 -2.16 -1.43 -10.84
N ILE A 8 -1.06 -0.81 -11.25
CA ILE A 8 0.04 -0.52 -10.34
C ILE A 8 0.04 0.99 -10.08
N PRO A 9 -0.08 1.41 -8.82
CA PRO A 9 -0.05 2.83 -8.51
C PRO A 9 1.37 3.38 -8.75
N GLU A 10 1.43 4.58 -9.31
CA GLU A 10 2.70 5.27 -9.50
C GLU A 10 2.94 6.17 -8.28
N ILE A 11 3.91 5.79 -7.46
CA ILE A 11 4.20 6.49 -6.21
C ILE A 11 5.56 7.19 -6.33
N THR A 12 5.52 8.52 -6.36
CA THR A 12 6.73 9.35 -6.39
C THR A 12 7.13 9.75 -4.97
N ASP A 13 8.37 10.24 -4.82
CA ASP A 13 8.84 10.76 -3.54
C ASP A 13 7.97 11.93 -3.05
N ILE A 14 7.50 12.76 -3.97
CA ILE A 14 6.63 13.89 -3.64
C ILE A 14 5.31 13.41 -3.05
N ILE A 15 4.73 12.37 -3.62
CA ILE A 15 3.49 11.76 -3.11
C ILE A 15 3.71 11.20 -1.71
N LEU A 16 4.82 10.48 -1.51
CA LEU A 16 5.16 9.94 -0.18
C LEU A 16 5.30 11.02 0.87
N GLU A 17 6.03 12.08 0.57
CA GLU A 17 6.21 13.19 1.50
C GLU A 17 4.90 13.85 1.85
N ARG A 18 4.01 14.02 0.86
CA ARG A 18 2.69 14.58 1.09
C ARG A 18 1.87 13.72 2.06
N ILE A 19 1.89 12.40 1.87
CA ILE A 19 1.17 11.47 2.74
C ILE A 19 1.73 11.50 4.15
N ILE A 20 3.05 11.51 4.30
CA ILE A 20 3.69 11.54 5.61
C ILE A 20 3.32 12.84 6.35
N LYS A 21 3.38 13.97 5.67
CA LYS A 21 2.99 15.26 6.26
C LYS A 21 1.52 15.28 6.67
N ARG A 22 0.67 14.71 5.84
CA ARG A 22 -0.77 14.66 6.10
C ARG A 22 -1.11 13.81 7.31
N ASP A 23 -0.53 12.62 7.39
CA ASP A 23 -0.95 11.60 8.37
C ASP A 23 -0.08 11.56 9.63
N PHE A 24 1.17 12.00 9.56
CA PHE A 24 2.13 11.89 10.66
C PHE A 24 2.68 13.23 11.17
N ARG A 25 2.39 14.30 10.50
CA ARG A 25 2.72 15.68 10.91
C ARG A 25 4.10 15.83 11.58
N ASP A 26 4.11 15.93 12.92
CA ASP A 26 5.33 16.17 13.70
C ASP A 26 6.34 15.03 13.64
N ASN A 27 5.89 13.85 13.23
CA ASN A 27 6.74 12.68 13.10
C ASN A 27 7.28 12.46 11.68
N PHE A 28 7.22 13.48 10.84
CA PHE A 28 7.63 13.39 9.43
C PHE A 28 9.03 12.80 9.26
N THR A 29 10.03 13.39 9.91
CA THR A 29 11.43 12.93 9.78
C THR A 29 11.60 11.50 10.28
N GLN A 30 10.95 11.18 11.39
CA GLN A 30 11.03 9.85 11.99
C GLN A 30 10.43 8.79 11.07
N VAL A 31 9.26 9.05 10.52
CA VAL A 31 8.61 8.13 9.59
C VAL A 31 9.44 7.97 8.31
N LYS A 32 9.93 9.07 7.76
CA LYS A 32 10.75 9.04 6.56
C LYS A 32 11.99 8.17 6.74
N ASN A 33 12.64 8.30 7.90
CA ASN A 33 13.81 7.48 8.22
C ASN A 33 13.46 6.00 8.39
N LYS A 34 12.33 5.69 8.99
CA LYS A 34 11.88 4.30 9.16
C LYS A 34 11.60 3.63 7.81
N LEU A 35 11.03 4.35 6.86
CA LEU A 35 10.73 3.81 5.53
C LEU A 35 11.99 3.38 4.77
N LYS A 36 13.15 3.93 5.11
CA LYS A 36 14.43 3.52 4.51
C LYS A 36 14.81 2.08 4.87
N GLN A 37 14.20 1.51 5.89
CA GLN A 37 14.46 0.13 6.32
C GLN A 37 13.72 -0.89 5.46
N ILE A 38 12.84 -0.46 4.59
CA ILE A 38 12.13 -1.33 3.66
C ILE A 38 13.12 -1.89 2.65
N LYS A 39 13.18 -3.21 2.55
CA LYS A 39 14.04 -3.90 1.60
C LYS A 39 13.32 -4.02 0.26
N SER A 40 13.95 -3.51 -0.78
CA SER A 40 13.42 -3.61 -2.14
C SER A 40 14.56 -3.51 -3.15
N ASP A 41 14.41 -4.23 -4.25
CA ASP A 41 15.40 -4.23 -5.33
C ASP A 41 15.35 -2.98 -6.20
N SER A 42 14.29 -2.20 -6.08
CA SER A 42 14.12 -1.00 -6.88
C SER A 42 13.52 0.13 -6.05
N GLU A 43 13.80 1.36 -6.47
CA GLU A 43 13.23 2.56 -5.85
C GLU A 43 11.72 2.62 -6.07
N ILE A 44 11.26 2.24 -7.25
CA ILE A 44 9.83 2.19 -7.57
C ILE A 44 9.12 1.22 -6.64
N GLY A 45 9.69 0.03 -6.44
CA GLY A 45 9.13 -0.96 -5.54
C GLY A 45 9.12 -0.49 -4.10
N ARG A 46 10.20 0.15 -3.64
CA ARG A 46 10.26 0.70 -2.28
C ARG A 46 9.20 1.77 -2.06
N ASN A 47 8.99 2.65 -3.03
CA ASN A 47 7.99 3.69 -2.91
C ASN A 47 6.57 3.11 -2.81
N ARG A 48 6.28 2.10 -3.61
CA ARG A 48 5.00 1.40 -3.55
C ARG A 48 4.76 0.77 -2.18
N ILE A 49 5.74 0.00 -1.69
CA ILE A 49 5.65 -0.63 -0.37
C ILE A 49 5.52 0.43 0.72
N SER A 50 6.28 1.52 0.61
CA SER A 50 6.21 2.64 1.57
C SER A 50 4.80 3.22 1.65
N ALA A 51 4.18 3.50 0.51
CA ALA A 51 2.82 4.02 0.48
C ALA A 51 1.84 3.04 1.13
N ASP A 52 2.01 1.76 0.87
CA ASP A 52 1.13 0.73 1.41
C ASP A 52 1.29 0.58 2.93
N VAL A 53 2.52 0.65 3.43
CA VAL A 53 2.81 0.70 4.87
C VAL A 53 2.10 1.90 5.51
N LEU A 54 2.20 3.07 4.88
CA LEU A 54 1.58 4.28 5.40
C LEU A 54 0.05 4.19 5.43
N LYS A 55 -0.55 3.59 4.41
CA LYS A 55 -2.00 3.38 4.38
C LYS A 55 -2.45 2.47 5.52
N LEU A 56 -1.78 1.35 5.72
CA LEU A 56 -2.11 0.39 6.77
C LEU A 56 -1.85 0.95 8.16
N ALA A 57 -0.82 1.76 8.31
CA ALA A 57 -0.47 2.37 9.59
C ALA A 57 -1.50 3.40 10.04
N ASN A 58 -2.16 4.07 9.09
CA ASN A 58 -3.25 5.00 9.37
C ASN A 58 -2.90 6.04 10.46
N GLY A 59 -1.73 6.66 10.33
CA GLY A 59 -1.29 7.70 11.27
C GLY A 59 -0.65 7.19 12.55
N ASN A 60 -0.53 5.88 12.74
CA ASN A 60 0.04 5.28 13.94
C ASN A 60 1.51 4.93 13.73
N LEU A 61 2.39 5.57 14.53
CA LEU A 61 3.83 5.40 14.39
C LEU A 61 4.30 3.96 14.66
N LYS A 62 3.73 3.31 15.66
CA LYS A 62 4.08 1.90 15.97
C LYS A 62 3.65 0.96 14.86
N ALA A 63 2.53 1.25 14.22
CA ALA A 63 2.06 0.46 13.10
C ALA A 63 2.98 0.58 11.88
N VAL A 64 3.63 1.72 11.69
CA VAL A 64 4.64 1.88 10.63
C VAL A 64 5.72 0.82 10.79
N GLU A 65 6.28 0.68 11.99
CA GLU A 65 7.31 -0.32 12.27
C GLU A 65 6.81 -1.74 12.02
N LYS A 66 5.61 -2.04 12.49
CA LYS A 66 4.99 -3.36 12.31
C LYS A 66 4.88 -3.74 10.84
N TYR A 67 4.37 -2.82 10.02
CA TYR A 67 4.16 -3.11 8.60
C TYR A 67 5.45 -3.11 7.79
N ILE A 68 6.47 -2.36 8.22
CA ILE A 68 7.81 -2.45 7.63
C ILE A 68 8.38 -3.84 7.87
N GLU A 69 8.30 -4.35 9.09
CA GLU A 69 8.77 -5.70 9.42
C GLU A 69 8.03 -6.75 8.58
N LEU A 70 6.71 -6.63 8.48
CA LEU A 70 5.89 -7.53 7.69
C LEU A 70 6.32 -7.49 6.21
N SER A 71 6.57 -6.29 5.67
CA SER A 71 6.99 -6.14 4.28
C SER A 71 8.35 -6.78 4.00
N ASN A 72 9.23 -6.77 4.99
CA ASN A 72 10.55 -7.40 4.87
C ASN A 72 10.49 -8.92 4.94
N ILE A 73 9.42 -9.47 5.51
CA ILE A 73 9.15 -10.90 5.50
C ILE A 73 8.50 -11.31 4.17
N ASP A 74 7.40 -10.63 3.82
CA ASP A 74 6.73 -10.83 2.54
C ASP A 74 5.99 -9.55 2.14
N PHE A 75 6.60 -8.77 1.24
CA PHE A 75 6.02 -7.50 0.79
C PHE A 75 4.66 -7.68 0.11
N ARG A 76 4.37 -8.86 -0.45
CA ARG A 76 3.11 -9.13 -1.13
C ARG A 76 1.92 -9.07 -0.17
N ASP A 77 2.11 -9.46 1.07
CA ASP A 77 1.06 -9.35 2.09
C ASP A 77 0.68 -7.89 2.36
N VAL A 78 1.68 -7.02 2.45
CA VAL A 78 1.44 -5.59 2.67
C VAL A 78 0.72 -4.98 1.47
N ILE A 79 1.16 -5.29 0.27
CA ILE A 79 0.52 -4.79 -0.95
C ILE A 79 -0.93 -5.27 -1.04
N SER A 80 -1.16 -6.55 -0.78
CA SER A 80 -2.50 -7.13 -0.85
C SER A 80 -3.46 -6.47 0.15
N LEU A 81 -3.02 -6.31 1.39
CA LEU A 81 -3.84 -5.70 2.44
C LEU A 81 -4.14 -4.23 2.18
N ALA A 82 -3.18 -3.50 1.66
CA ALA A 82 -3.33 -2.05 1.44
C ALA A 82 -4.07 -1.72 0.15
N GLU A 83 -3.71 -2.39 -0.94
CA GLU A 83 -4.25 -2.07 -2.28
C GLU A 83 -5.51 -2.84 -2.62
N ASN A 84 -5.63 -4.06 -2.13
CA ASN A 84 -6.73 -4.96 -2.46
C ASN A 84 -7.39 -5.58 -1.23
N PRO A 85 -7.84 -4.78 -0.26
CA PRO A 85 -8.37 -5.33 1.00
C PRO A 85 -9.60 -6.23 0.80
N ARG A 86 -10.49 -5.90 -0.14
CA ARG A 86 -11.68 -6.70 -0.41
C ARG A 86 -11.32 -8.02 -1.07
N CYS A 87 -10.47 -7.96 -2.09
CA CYS A 87 -9.98 -9.18 -2.77
C CYS A 87 -9.20 -10.07 -1.82
N SER A 88 -8.42 -9.49 -0.94
CA SER A 88 -7.62 -10.21 0.05
C SER A 88 -8.51 -11.03 1.00
N LYS A 89 -9.65 -10.46 1.41
CA LYS A 89 -10.61 -11.14 2.29
C LYS A 89 -11.33 -12.28 1.59
N LEU A 90 -11.56 -12.17 0.29
CA LEU A 90 -12.28 -13.18 -0.48
C LEU A 90 -11.43 -14.42 -0.76
N GLY A 91 -10.10 -14.28 -0.80
CA GLY A 91 -9.17 -15.37 -1.06
C GLY A 91 -9.01 -15.72 -2.53
N PHE A 92 -8.14 -16.67 -2.80
CA PHE A 92 -7.77 -17.04 -4.17
C PHE A 92 -8.92 -17.62 -4.98
N GLU A 93 -9.80 -18.38 -4.34
CA GLU A 93 -10.92 -19.02 -5.04
C GLU A 93 -11.86 -17.99 -5.68
N ALA A 94 -12.01 -16.84 -5.05
CA ALA A 94 -12.87 -15.78 -5.56
C ALA A 94 -12.32 -15.11 -6.81
N MET A 95 -11.01 -15.23 -7.07
CA MET A 95 -10.36 -14.60 -8.22
C MET A 95 -10.90 -15.09 -9.56
N GLU A 96 -11.46 -16.29 -9.59
CA GLU A 96 -12.01 -16.87 -10.80
C GLU A 96 -13.52 -16.71 -10.93
N LYS A 97 -14.16 -16.12 -9.91
CA LYS A 97 -15.62 -15.97 -9.90
C LYS A 97 -16.08 -14.75 -10.70
N PRO A 98 -17.28 -14.83 -11.31
CA PRO A 98 -17.87 -13.65 -11.96
C PRO A 98 -18.03 -12.50 -10.97
N GLY A 99 -17.80 -11.28 -11.44
CA GLY A 99 -17.94 -10.09 -10.62
C GLY A 99 -16.69 -9.69 -9.85
N ILE A 100 -15.62 -10.49 -9.88
CA ILE A 100 -14.38 -10.14 -9.19
C ILE A 100 -13.77 -8.84 -9.72
N GLU A 101 -13.96 -8.55 -11.00
CA GLU A 101 -13.47 -7.31 -11.60
C GLU A 101 -14.04 -6.07 -10.93
N LYS A 102 -15.31 -6.14 -10.53
CA LYS A 102 -15.97 -5.05 -9.82
C LYS A 102 -15.31 -4.82 -8.45
N VAL A 103 -14.94 -5.91 -7.77
CA VAL A 103 -14.27 -5.83 -6.47
C VAL A 103 -12.89 -5.20 -6.63
N PHE A 104 -12.14 -5.59 -7.65
CA PHE A 104 -10.85 -4.96 -7.96
C PHE A 104 -11.00 -3.46 -8.23
N LEU A 105 -12.04 -3.05 -8.95
CA LEU A 105 -12.29 -1.65 -9.23
C LEU A 105 -12.62 -0.86 -7.97
N GLU A 106 -13.39 -1.45 -7.05
CA GLU A 106 -13.71 -0.82 -5.77
C GLU A 106 -12.45 -0.62 -4.93
N ASP A 107 -11.58 -1.63 -4.88
CA ASP A 107 -10.30 -1.53 -4.17
C ASP A 107 -9.42 -0.46 -4.78
N TRP A 108 -9.32 -0.43 -6.10
CA TRP A 108 -8.54 0.59 -6.81
C TRP A 108 -9.05 1.99 -6.54
N LYS A 109 -10.35 2.17 -6.56
CA LYS A 109 -10.98 3.46 -6.28
C LYS A 109 -10.68 3.92 -4.87
N GLU A 110 -10.82 3.06 -3.88
CA GLU A 110 -10.51 3.38 -2.49
C GLU A 110 -9.05 3.77 -2.32
N TYR A 111 -8.15 3.01 -2.91
CA TYR A 111 -6.72 3.27 -2.82
C TYR A 111 -6.34 4.62 -3.44
N THR A 112 -6.84 4.89 -4.64
CA THR A 112 -6.55 6.16 -5.33
C THR A 112 -7.17 7.36 -4.62
N GLU A 113 -8.34 7.22 -4.05
CA GLU A 113 -8.96 8.25 -3.24
C GLU A 113 -8.10 8.57 -2.00
N TRP A 114 -7.59 7.52 -1.35
CA TRP A 114 -6.69 7.69 -0.22
C TRP A 114 -5.39 8.40 -0.63
N LEU A 115 -4.79 8.01 -1.75
CA LEU A 115 -3.57 8.64 -2.26
C LEU A 115 -3.76 10.14 -2.50
N ASN A 116 -4.92 10.54 -2.97
CA ASN A 116 -5.18 11.90 -3.44
C ASN A 116 -5.86 12.82 -2.42
N LYS A 117 -6.04 12.35 -1.22
CA LYS A 117 -6.62 13.20 -0.16
C LYS A 117 -5.83 14.46 0.09
#